data_f99f460314bf4187d0afe9821bc3e4d7
#
_entry.id   f99f460314bf4187d0afe9821bc3e4d7
#
_cell.length_a   1.000
_cell.length_b   1.000
_cell.length_c   1.000
_cell.angle_alpha   90.00
_cell.angle_beta   90.00
_cell.angle_gamma   90.00
#
_symmetry.space_group_name_H-M   'P 1'
#
loop_
_entity.id
_entity.type
_entity.pdbx_description
1 polymer ?
#
loop_
_entity_poly.entity_id
_entity_poly.type
_entity_poly.pdbx_seq_one_letter_code
_entity_poly.pdbx_strand_id
1 'polypeptide(L)'
;MKPHQALATVLQVVSFSFLSHCLPNTHDAFPPLLDATLDDLRSGLDRNLFTSVDLVQAYIDRIQEVNADLRAVTEINPDALSIAAERDAERRTGINPAKLPLHGIPVLLKDNIATFDKMNNSAGSYALLGAKAPEDSTIASKLRKAGAIILGKANLSQWAASRELINHEGWSAYGGQALGAYFPNQDPRGSSSGSAISSSIGLTWGAVGTDTSGSILSPAHVNNVVGFRPTVGLTSRYLVIPFSSRQDTVGTLTRTVKDAAYLMQAMAGRDGHDNYTSAIPFDEMPDYVAACEDSGLKGKRIGVSRNVMVPHFDPAYESDPAAFERALDVIRSAGAEVVDNIHLPCSYAYQAYIKDNNVSIPQGPPLFSPTASDFLSDLPTKYLNLLTHNPNNITCLEDLRDFTKRDHREDYPAITTDAWDDCLYLGINNTDPTYWPNVTLDKYFFGNECVAGAIEQYKLDAVVLPTLYAVLAASPLGLPVISVPLGRSPDGTPTTKSDWGNLVLSAPNGPFGISFSGLAFSEEKLFAMAYAFEQRTNVRKTIHPYVAPKTELVDVVRERCLASPRSEGCVHGGF
;
A
#
# COMPACT_ATOMS: atom_id res chain seq x y z
N MET A 1 -56.79 -34.26 80.51
CA MET A 1 -56.94 -34.93 79.24
C MET A 1 -56.11 -34.23 78.21
N LYS A 2 -55.30 -34.94 77.48
CA LYS A 2 -54.06 -34.50 76.74
C LYS A 2 -54.36 -33.53 75.62
N PRO A 3 -53.50 -32.48 75.38
CA PRO A 3 -53.52 -31.67 74.15
C PRO A 3 -52.57 -32.24 73.07
N HIS A 4 -53.03 -32.12 71.82
CA HIS A 4 -52.29 -32.53 70.63
C HIS A 4 -51.26 -31.46 70.26
N GLN A 5 -50.01 -31.89 70.06
CA GLN A 5 -48.95 -31.09 69.47
C GLN A 5 -49.14 -31.00 67.97
N ALA A 6 -49.12 -29.77 67.42
CA ALA A 6 -49.02 -29.51 65.98
C ALA A 6 -47.55 -29.20 65.64
N LEU A 7 -46.94 -30.02 64.78
CA LEU A 7 -45.62 -29.79 64.23
C LEU A 7 -45.70 -28.76 63.10
N ALA A 8 -45.04 -27.61 63.30
CA ALA A 8 -44.86 -26.62 62.23
C ALA A 8 -43.58 -26.90 61.47
N THR A 9 -43.68 -27.32 60.24
CA THR A 9 -42.56 -27.51 59.29
C THR A 9 -42.21 -26.16 58.68
N VAL A 10 -41.04 -25.65 59.04
CA VAL A 10 -40.48 -24.43 58.44
C VAL A 10 -39.81 -24.82 57.12
N LEU A 11 -40.42 -24.43 55.98
CA LEU A 11 -39.79 -24.47 54.67
C LEU A 11 -38.81 -23.26 54.54
N GLN A 12 -37.51 -23.52 54.57
CA GLN A 12 -36.49 -22.57 54.13
C GLN A 12 -36.49 -22.51 52.61
N VAL A 13 -37.02 -21.45 52.04
CA VAL A 13 -36.87 -21.08 50.62
C VAL A 13 -35.44 -20.49 50.46
N VAL A 14 -34.53 -21.28 49.93
CA VAL A 14 -33.22 -20.75 49.50
C VAL A 14 -33.41 -20.05 48.18
N SER A 15 -33.49 -18.71 48.22
CA SER A 15 -33.45 -17.86 47.00
C SER A 15 -32.08 -17.92 46.40
N PHE A 16 -31.92 -18.70 45.33
CA PHE A 16 -30.74 -18.57 44.43
C PHE A 16 -30.93 -17.28 43.61
N SER A 17 -30.30 -16.21 44.04
CA SER A 17 -30.08 -15.03 43.18
C SER A 17 -29.15 -15.46 42.05
N PHE A 18 -29.68 -15.73 40.88
CA PHE A 18 -28.89 -15.75 39.65
C PHE A 18 -28.38 -14.34 39.41
N LEU A 19 -27.16 -14.06 39.75
CA LEU A 19 -26.40 -12.96 39.19
C LEU A 19 -26.28 -13.25 37.67
N SER A 20 -27.15 -12.63 36.92
CA SER A 20 -26.97 -12.49 35.46
C SER A 20 -25.72 -11.66 35.28
N HIS A 21 -24.56 -12.31 35.20
CA HIS A 21 -23.40 -11.70 34.58
C HIS A 21 -23.83 -11.49 33.13
N CYS A 22 -24.03 -10.24 32.71
CA CYS A 22 -24.02 -9.88 31.30
C CYS A 22 -22.68 -10.34 30.75
N LEU A 23 -22.67 -11.48 30.06
CA LEU A 23 -21.55 -11.88 29.23
C LEU A 23 -21.34 -10.73 28.25
N PRO A 24 -20.14 -10.17 28.11
CA PRO A 24 -19.89 -9.21 27.06
C PRO A 24 -20.30 -9.84 25.74
N ASN A 25 -20.95 -9.06 24.89
CA ASN A 25 -21.33 -9.48 23.54
C ASN A 25 -20.06 -10.06 22.90
N THR A 26 -20.08 -11.31 22.47
CA THR A 26 -18.88 -11.98 21.91
C THR A 26 -18.33 -11.24 20.69
N HIS A 27 -19.17 -10.45 19.99
CA HIS A 27 -18.77 -9.55 18.92
C HIS A 27 -17.87 -8.38 19.36
N ASP A 28 -17.96 -7.92 20.63
CA ASP A 28 -17.13 -6.82 21.13
C ASP A 28 -15.71 -7.27 21.54
N ALA A 29 -15.44 -8.58 21.55
CA ALA A 29 -14.14 -9.13 21.92
C ALA A 29 -13.18 -9.29 20.72
N PHE A 30 -13.71 -9.42 19.50
CA PHE A 30 -12.93 -9.63 18.28
C PHE A 30 -12.93 -8.36 17.43
N PRO A 31 -11.77 -7.88 16.95
CA PRO A 31 -11.72 -6.72 16.08
C PRO A 31 -12.34 -7.05 14.71
N PRO A 32 -13.23 -6.18 14.16
CA PRO A 32 -13.75 -6.37 12.81
C PRO A 32 -12.61 -6.23 11.79
N LEU A 33 -12.40 -7.24 10.94
CA LEU A 33 -11.25 -7.33 10.04
C LEU A 33 -11.22 -6.22 8.98
N LEU A 34 -12.36 -5.59 8.70
CA LEU A 34 -12.42 -4.42 7.81
C LEU A 34 -11.60 -3.24 8.35
N ASP A 35 -11.54 -3.07 9.70
CA ASP A 35 -10.93 -1.92 10.35
C ASP A 35 -9.82 -2.27 11.36
N ALA A 36 -9.54 -3.57 11.56
CA ALA A 36 -8.57 -4.03 12.55
C ALA A 36 -7.18 -3.43 12.32
N THR A 37 -6.66 -2.77 13.36
CA THR A 37 -5.29 -2.25 13.40
C THR A 37 -4.32 -3.33 13.89
N LEU A 38 -2.99 -3.07 13.76
CA LEU A 38 -2.00 -3.97 14.36
C LEU A 38 -2.18 -4.09 15.87
N ASP A 39 -2.44 -2.97 16.53
CA ASP A 39 -2.64 -2.96 17.99
C ASP A 39 -3.83 -3.83 18.41
N ASP A 40 -4.94 -3.81 17.64
CA ASP A 40 -6.10 -4.67 17.88
C ASP A 40 -5.76 -6.15 17.70
N LEU A 41 -5.09 -6.50 16.59
CA LEU A 41 -4.70 -7.88 16.30
C LEU A 41 -3.67 -8.40 17.32
N ARG A 42 -2.70 -7.58 17.71
CA ARG A 42 -1.74 -7.92 18.77
C ARG A 42 -2.43 -8.17 20.09
N SER A 43 -3.32 -7.27 20.51
CA SER A 43 -4.10 -7.44 21.73
C SER A 43 -4.87 -8.75 21.75
N GLY A 44 -5.50 -9.13 20.63
CA GLY A 44 -6.23 -10.39 20.52
C GLY A 44 -5.32 -11.62 20.61
N LEU A 45 -4.18 -11.61 19.91
CA LEU A 45 -3.17 -12.67 19.97
C LEU A 45 -2.56 -12.82 21.37
N ASP A 46 -2.23 -11.72 22.03
CA ASP A 46 -1.60 -11.71 23.36
C ASP A 46 -2.59 -12.18 24.45
N ARG A 47 -3.87 -11.94 24.27
CA ARG A 47 -4.96 -12.42 25.13
C ARG A 47 -5.42 -13.84 24.79
N ASN A 48 -4.83 -14.47 23.78
CA ASN A 48 -5.23 -15.79 23.26
C ASN A 48 -6.72 -15.86 22.86
N LEU A 49 -7.30 -14.80 22.35
CA LEU A 49 -8.66 -14.81 21.81
C LEU A 49 -8.72 -15.60 20.50
N PHE A 50 -7.67 -15.54 19.72
CA PHE A 50 -7.45 -16.26 18.48
C PHE A 50 -5.97 -16.53 18.26
N THR A 51 -5.66 -17.41 17.33
CA THR A 51 -4.30 -17.80 16.92
C THR A 51 -3.91 -17.13 15.61
N SER A 52 -2.63 -17.18 15.24
CA SER A 52 -2.18 -16.78 13.90
C SER A 52 -2.78 -17.65 12.81
N VAL A 53 -3.04 -18.93 13.10
CA VAL A 53 -3.75 -19.85 12.19
C VAL A 53 -5.17 -19.36 11.94
N ASP A 54 -5.93 -18.98 12.97
CA ASP A 54 -7.28 -18.43 12.81
C ASP A 54 -7.27 -17.15 11.98
N LEU A 55 -6.30 -16.27 12.25
CA LEU A 55 -6.18 -14.98 11.53
C LEU A 55 -5.85 -15.19 10.05
N VAL A 56 -4.91 -16.08 9.74
CA VAL A 56 -4.55 -16.42 8.34
C VAL A 56 -5.74 -17.07 7.63
N GLN A 57 -6.45 -18.01 8.30
CA GLN A 57 -7.63 -18.65 7.72
C GLN A 57 -8.72 -17.62 7.41
N ALA A 58 -9.02 -16.72 8.35
CA ALA A 58 -10.00 -15.67 8.14
C ALA A 58 -9.67 -14.78 6.92
N TYR A 59 -8.42 -14.40 6.75
CA TYR A 59 -8.00 -13.62 5.57
C TYR A 59 -8.06 -14.44 4.27
N ILE A 60 -7.72 -15.73 4.30
CA ILE A 60 -7.88 -16.63 3.14
C ILE A 60 -9.35 -16.71 2.74
N ASP A 61 -10.25 -16.91 3.69
CA ASP A 61 -11.69 -17.03 3.43
C ASP A 61 -12.23 -15.71 2.85
N ARG A 62 -11.86 -14.57 3.42
CA ARG A 62 -12.20 -13.23 2.89
C ARG A 62 -11.71 -13.02 1.46
N ILE A 63 -10.48 -13.45 1.14
CA ILE A 63 -9.98 -13.41 -0.23
C ILE A 63 -10.86 -14.27 -1.13
N GLN A 64 -11.17 -15.50 -0.74
CA GLN A 64 -11.99 -16.42 -1.54
C GLN A 64 -13.41 -15.89 -1.81
N GLU A 65 -13.99 -15.16 -0.86
CA GLU A 65 -15.33 -14.57 -1.02
C GLU A 65 -15.41 -13.54 -2.16
N VAL A 66 -14.37 -12.71 -2.35
CA VAL A 66 -14.50 -11.52 -3.22
C VAL A 66 -13.49 -11.48 -4.37
N ASN A 67 -12.46 -12.34 -4.37
CA ASN A 67 -11.38 -12.24 -5.35
C ASN A 67 -11.79 -12.63 -6.77
N ALA A 68 -12.86 -13.41 -6.94
CA ALA A 68 -13.42 -13.70 -8.25
C ALA A 68 -13.91 -12.42 -8.96
N ASP A 69 -14.45 -11.46 -8.18
CA ASP A 69 -14.96 -10.19 -8.69
C ASP A 69 -13.88 -9.10 -8.72
N LEU A 70 -13.06 -8.99 -7.65
CA LEU A 70 -12.12 -7.88 -7.48
C LEU A 70 -10.71 -8.17 -7.99
N ARG A 71 -10.32 -9.43 -8.11
CA ARG A 71 -8.99 -9.87 -8.60
C ARG A 71 -7.82 -9.13 -7.96
N ALA A 72 -7.92 -8.88 -6.66
CA ALA A 72 -6.92 -8.15 -5.89
C ALA A 72 -5.69 -9.00 -5.55
N VAL A 73 -5.84 -10.32 -5.46
CA VAL A 73 -4.79 -11.28 -5.08
C VAL A 73 -4.57 -12.26 -6.23
N THR A 74 -3.33 -12.34 -6.71
CA THR A 74 -2.95 -13.27 -7.79
C THR A 74 -2.67 -14.67 -7.30
N GLU A 75 -2.10 -14.79 -6.08
CA GLU A 75 -1.66 -16.07 -5.52
C GLU A 75 -1.71 -16.02 -3.98
N ILE A 76 -2.31 -17.04 -3.37
CA ILE A 76 -2.24 -17.25 -1.91
C ILE A 76 -1.05 -18.18 -1.64
N ASN A 77 -0.26 -17.85 -0.62
CA ASN A 77 0.88 -18.66 -0.22
C ASN A 77 0.38 -20.05 0.27
N PRO A 78 0.74 -21.15 -0.42
CA PRO A 78 0.29 -22.47 -0.03
C PRO A 78 0.80 -22.93 1.35
N ASP A 79 1.85 -22.28 1.85
CA ASP A 79 2.44 -22.60 3.15
C ASP A 79 1.99 -21.62 4.26
N ALA A 80 1.08 -20.67 3.99
CA ALA A 80 0.70 -19.64 4.95
C ALA A 80 0.17 -20.21 6.28
N LEU A 81 -0.69 -21.22 6.23
CA LEU A 81 -1.24 -21.86 7.44
C LEU A 81 -0.18 -22.64 8.23
N SER A 82 0.75 -23.32 7.56
CA SER A 82 1.84 -24.02 8.28
C SER A 82 2.79 -23.03 8.95
N ILE A 83 3.13 -21.92 8.27
CA ILE A 83 3.93 -20.82 8.83
C ILE A 83 3.19 -20.19 10.04
N ALA A 84 1.87 -20.00 9.93
CA ALA A 84 1.06 -19.49 11.04
C ALA A 84 1.13 -20.40 12.27
N ALA A 85 1.04 -21.72 12.07
CA ALA A 85 1.17 -22.69 13.14
C ALA A 85 2.56 -22.68 13.81
N GLU A 86 3.62 -22.45 13.02
CA GLU A 86 4.98 -22.23 13.55
C GLU A 86 5.02 -20.96 14.42
N ARG A 87 4.45 -19.84 13.96
CA ARG A 87 4.39 -18.59 14.75
C ARG A 87 3.63 -18.79 16.06
N ASP A 88 2.53 -19.54 16.06
CA ASP A 88 1.78 -19.86 17.27
C ASP A 88 2.62 -20.75 18.21
N ALA A 89 3.37 -21.72 17.69
CA ALA A 89 4.28 -22.53 18.49
C ALA A 89 5.39 -21.68 19.14
N GLU A 90 6.00 -20.76 18.38
CA GLU A 90 7.01 -19.83 18.90
C GLU A 90 6.45 -18.93 20.00
N ARG A 91 5.21 -18.43 19.86
CA ARG A 91 4.54 -17.60 20.87
C ARG A 91 4.37 -18.35 22.19
N ARG A 92 4.01 -19.64 22.14
CA ARG A 92 3.92 -20.49 23.34
C ARG A 92 5.28 -20.70 24.04
N THR A 93 6.40 -20.57 23.34
CA THR A 93 7.75 -20.66 23.95
C THR A 93 8.23 -19.35 24.56
N GLY A 94 7.44 -18.26 24.50
CA GLY A 94 7.72 -17.01 25.20
C GLY A 94 8.45 -15.96 24.37
N ILE A 95 8.22 -15.90 23.05
CA ILE A 95 8.67 -14.77 22.24
C ILE A 95 8.12 -13.45 22.81
N ASN A 96 8.99 -12.45 22.92
CA ASN A 96 8.59 -11.13 23.39
C ASN A 96 7.92 -10.34 22.25
N PRO A 97 6.59 -10.13 22.29
CA PRO A 97 5.85 -9.43 21.24
C PRO A 97 6.30 -7.98 21.04
N ALA A 98 6.77 -7.32 22.10
CA ALA A 98 7.24 -5.93 22.02
C ALA A 98 8.48 -5.77 21.12
N LYS A 99 9.26 -6.86 20.94
CA LYS A 99 10.44 -6.87 20.07
C LYS A 99 10.11 -7.25 18.63
N LEU A 100 8.99 -7.94 18.40
CA LEU A 100 8.55 -8.44 17.10
C LEU A 100 7.05 -8.11 16.89
N PRO A 101 6.68 -6.84 16.69
CA PRO A 101 5.28 -6.45 16.61
C PRO A 101 4.51 -7.12 15.47
N LEU A 102 5.19 -7.52 14.38
CA LEU A 102 4.58 -8.22 13.24
C LEU A 102 4.52 -9.74 13.39
N HIS A 103 4.94 -10.31 14.54
CA HIS A 103 4.98 -11.75 14.73
C HIS A 103 3.59 -12.40 14.64
N GLY A 104 3.41 -13.26 13.63
CA GLY A 104 2.15 -13.95 13.36
C GLY A 104 1.10 -13.11 12.62
N ILE A 105 1.48 -11.96 12.09
CA ILE A 105 0.59 -11.04 11.35
C ILE A 105 0.73 -11.28 9.85
N PRO A 106 -0.38 -11.54 9.11
CA PRO A 106 -0.35 -11.74 7.66
C PRO A 106 -0.20 -10.43 6.88
N VAL A 107 0.69 -10.46 5.86
CA VAL A 107 0.98 -9.33 4.96
C VAL A 107 0.96 -9.82 3.50
N LEU A 108 0.40 -9.03 2.58
CA LEU A 108 0.48 -9.27 1.14
C LEU A 108 1.65 -8.48 0.52
N LEU A 109 2.32 -9.08 -0.45
CA LEU A 109 3.36 -8.42 -1.24
C LEU A 109 2.89 -8.24 -2.69
N LYS A 110 3.16 -7.07 -3.27
CA LYS A 110 2.96 -6.85 -4.71
C LYS A 110 3.75 -7.87 -5.51
N ASP A 111 3.19 -8.38 -6.60
CA ASP A 111 3.74 -9.51 -7.38
C ASP A 111 5.03 -9.17 -8.17
N ASN A 112 5.63 -8.03 -7.96
CA ASN A 112 6.96 -7.69 -8.42
C ASN A 112 8.04 -7.72 -7.32
N ILE A 113 7.68 -8.13 -6.09
CA ILE A 113 8.60 -8.29 -4.95
C ILE A 113 8.88 -9.78 -4.78
N ALA A 114 10.12 -10.20 -5.02
CA ALA A 114 10.46 -11.61 -5.03
C ALA A 114 10.40 -12.26 -3.64
N THR A 115 9.91 -13.50 -3.63
CA THR A 115 9.96 -14.42 -2.49
C THR A 115 10.59 -15.73 -2.93
N PHE A 116 11.41 -16.31 -2.06
CA PHE A 116 12.04 -17.62 -2.27
C PHE A 116 11.20 -18.70 -1.58
N ASP A 117 10.07 -19.01 -2.19
CA ASP A 117 9.10 -20.01 -1.73
C ASP A 117 8.39 -20.65 -2.94
N LYS A 118 7.21 -21.24 -2.71
CA LYS A 118 6.43 -21.89 -3.75
C LYS A 118 5.71 -20.93 -4.68
N MET A 119 5.53 -19.66 -4.27
CA MET A 119 4.84 -18.65 -5.08
C MET A 119 5.65 -18.19 -6.26
N ASN A 120 4.97 -17.59 -7.23
CA ASN A 120 5.58 -16.94 -8.37
C ASN A 120 5.99 -15.49 -8.06
N ASN A 121 6.88 -14.94 -8.89
CA ASN A 121 7.29 -13.55 -8.89
C ASN A 121 7.16 -13.06 -10.33
N SER A 122 5.92 -12.84 -10.77
CA SER A 122 5.59 -12.78 -12.19
C SER A 122 5.48 -11.37 -12.76
N ALA A 123 5.41 -10.33 -11.93
CA ALA A 123 5.00 -8.98 -12.34
C ALA A 123 3.68 -8.98 -13.15
N GLY A 124 2.81 -9.97 -12.89
CA GLY A 124 1.54 -10.15 -13.58
C GLY A 124 1.66 -10.75 -14.99
N SER A 125 2.83 -11.25 -15.39
CA SER A 125 3.11 -11.76 -16.74
C SER A 125 3.43 -13.26 -16.76
N TYR A 126 2.99 -13.94 -17.80
CA TYR A 126 3.39 -15.31 -18.08
C TYR A 126 4.87 -15.44 -18.46
N ALA A 127 5.53 -14.34 -18.83
CA ALA A 127 6.94 -14.35 -19.18
C ALA A 127 7.85 -14.83 -18.03
N LEU A 128 7.50 -14.49 -16.78
CA LEU A 128 8.25 -14.91 -15.60
C LEU A 128 7.57 -16.02 -14.79
N LEU A 129 6.46 -16.58 -15.28
CA LEU A 129 5.79 -17.66 -14.55
C LEU A 129 6.73 -18.87 -14.41
N GLY A 130 6.93 -19.33 -13.17
CA GLY A 130 7.86 -20.40 -12.84
C GLY A 130 9.33 -19.96 -12.70
N ALA A 131 9.68 -18.71 -13.01
CA ALA A 131 11.01 -18.18 -12.73
C ALA A 131 11.31 -18.17 -11.22
N LYS A 132 12.59 -18.38 -10.85
CA LYS A 132 13.02 -18.44 -9.45
C LYS A 132 14.17 -17.46 -9.20
N ALA A 133 13.96 -16.59 -8.22
CA ALA A 133 15.02 -15.77 -7.63
C ALA A 133 15.98 -16.65 -6.80
N PRO A 134 17.23 -16.21 -6.55
CA PRO A 134 18.20 -16.96 -5.77
C PRO A 134 17.81 -17.08 -4.28
N GLU A 135 17.08 -16.10 -3.77
CA GLU A 135 16.68 -15.95 -2.37
C GLU A 135 15.47 -15.01 -2.23
N ASP A 136 14.99 -14.77 -1.03
CA ASP A 136 14.01 -13.71 -0.77
C ASP A 136 14.57 -12.34 -1.13
N SER A 137 13.72 -11.45 -1.65
CA SER A 137 14.06 -10.02 -1.65
C SER A 137 14.39 -9.56 -0.23
N THR A 138 15.20 -8.51 -0.10
CA THR A 138 15.51 -7.94 1.22
C THR A 138 14.23 -7.59 2.00
N ILE A 139 13.20 -7.12 1.31
CA ILE A 139 11.90 -6.82 1.92
C ILE A 139 11.23 -8.07 2.48
N ALA A 140 11.12 -9.13 1.69
CA ALA A 140 10.52 -10.38 2.15
C ALA A 140 11.32 -10.99 3.32
N SER A 141 12.65 -10.98 3.23
CA SER A 141 13.55 -11.45 4.28
C SER A 141 13.37 -10.66 5.60
N LYS A 142 13.32 -9.32 5.53
CA LYS A 142 13.10 -8.47 6.71
C LYS A 142 11.74 -8.71 7.36
N LEU A 143 10.67 -8.84 6.57
CA LEU A 143 9.33 -9.12 7.07
C LEU A 143 9.25 -10.49 7.74
N ARG A 144 9.85 -11.54 7.14
CA ARG A 144 9.94 -12.86 7.77
C ARG A 144 10.74 -12.81 9.09
N LYS A 145 11.85 -12.07 9.13
CA LYS A 145 12.64 -11.85 10.36
C LYS A 145 11.85 -11.09 11.42
N ALA A 146 10.96 -10.18 11.04
CA ALA A 146 10.03 -9.53 11.95
C ALA A 146 8.87 -10.43 12.41
N GLY A 147 8.83 -11.68 11.95
CA GLY A 147 7.82 -12.68 12.30
C GLY A 147 6.53 -12.59 11.48
N ALA A 148 6.46 -11.70 10.48
CA ALA A 148 5.30 -11.58 9.60
C ALA A 148 5.09 -12.86 8.75
N ILE A 149 3.85 -13.12 8.40
CA ILE A 149 3.45 -14.21 7.51
C ILE A 149 3.17 -13.61 6.13
N ILE A 150 3.96 -13.99 5.12
CA ILE A 150 3.65 -13.59 3.75
C ILE A 150 2.46 -14.40 3.28
N LEU A 151 1.29 -13.75 3.24
CA LEU A 151 0.00 -14.36 2.94
C LEU A 151 -0.16 -14.71 1.47
N GLY A 152 0.47 -13.93 0.57
CA GLY A 152 0.33 -14.13 -0.86
C GLY A 152 0.89 -12.97 -1.67
N LYS A 153 0.57 -12.98 -2.97
CA LYS A 153 0.92 -11.97 -3.96
C LYS A 153 -0.29 -11.12 -4.33
N ALA A 154 -0.14 -9.82 -4.26
CA ALA A 154 -1.16 -8.86 -4.67
C ALA A 154 -1.03 -8.54 -6.15
N ASN A 155 -2.16 -8.45 -6.86
CA ASN A 155 -2.24 -8.06 -8.26
C ASN A 155 -1.75 -6.62 -8.49
N LEU A 156 -1.37 -6.32 -9.73
CA LEU A 156 -0.76 -5.05 -10.10
C LEU A 156 -1.11 -4.70 -11.55
N SER A 157 -0.93 -3.43 -11.94
CA SER A 157 -0.80 -3.11 -13.37
C SER A 157 0.46 -3.80 -13.88
N GLN A 158 0.34 -4.59 -14.94
CA GLN A 158 1.40 -5.48 -15.42
C GLN A 158 2.73 -4.75 -15.60
N TRP A 159 3.83 -5.36 -15.12
CA TRP A 159 5.18 -4.79 -15.14
C TRP A 159 5.27 -3.41 -14.48
N ALA A 160 4.46 -3.20 -13.42
CA ALA A 160 4.35 -1.92 -12.71
C ALA A 160 3.96 -0.75 -13.64
N ALA A 161 3.12 -1.02 -14.65
CA ALA A 161 2.65 -0.05 -15.65
C ALA A 161 3.76 0.44 -16.62
N SER A 162 4.77 -0.38 -16.92
CA SER A 162 5.83 -0.03 -17.87
C SER A 162 5.58 -0.49 -19.30
N ARG A 163 4.54 -1.32 -19.53
CA ARG A 163 4.31 -2.00 -20.80
C ARG A 163 3.75 -1.10 -21.89
N GLU A 164 2.86 -0.18 -21.49
CA GLU A 164 2.07 0.65 -22.40
C GLU A 164 2.27 2.14 -22.10
N LEU A 165 2.15 2.98 -23.13
CA LEU A 165 2.13 4.44 -22.98
C LEU A 165 0.87 4.92 -22.25
N ILE A 166 -0.26 4.29 -22.53
CA ILE A 166 -1.54 4.53 -21.86
C ILE A 166 -1.93 3.24 -21.14
N ASN A 167 -1.76 3.21 -19.83
CA ASN A 167 -1.85 2.00 -19.05
C ASN A 167 -3.28 1.50 -18.83
N HIS A 168 -3.47 0.19 -18.92
CA HIS A 168 -4.64 -0.51 -18.38
C HIS A 168 -4.44 -0.70 -16.87
N GLU A 169 -4.93 0.27 -16.09
CA GLU A 169 -4.70 0.28 -14.66
C GLU A 169 -5.30 -0.95 -13.95
N GLY A 170 -4.47 -1.60 -13.12
CA GLY A 170 -4.87 -2.81 -12.39
C GLY A 170 -5.01 -4.07 -13.22
N TRP A 171 -4.75 -4.01 -14.53
CA TRP A 171 -4.77 -5.20 -15.38
C TRP A 171 -3.40 -5.90 -15.40
N SER A 172 -3.44 -7.21 -15.34
CA SER A 172 -2.28 -8.05 -15.65
C SER A 172 -2.71 -9.33 -16.36
N ALA A 173 -1.88 -9.85 -17.24
CA ALA A 173 -2.18 -11.08 -18.00
C ALA A 173 -2.43 -12.27 -17.07
N TYR A 174 -1.63 -12.42 -16.00
CA TYR A 174 -1.74 -13.52 -15.04
C TYR A 174 -2.86 -13.32 -14.02
N GLY A 175 -3.07 -12.09 -13.50
CA GLY A 175 -4.05 -11.79 -12.46
C GLY A 175 -5.41 -11.35 -12.99
N GLY A 176 -5.50 -10.93 -14.26
CA GLY A 176 -6.69 -10.29 -14.85
C GLY A 176 -6.88 -8.85 -14.38
N GLN A 177 -8.06 -8.28 -14.68
CA GLN A 177 -8.40 -6.90 -14.31
C GLN A 177 -8.80 -6.82 -12.84
N ALA A 178 -8.00 -6.13 -12.02
CA ALA A 178 -8.40 -5.76 -10.66
C ALA A 178 -9.43 -4.63 -10.69
N LEU A 179 -10.38 -4.64 -9.76
CA LEU A 179 -11.42 -3.62 -9.61
C LEU A 179 -11.41 -3.06 -8.19
N GLY A 180 -11.61 -1.75 -8.06
CA GLY A 180 -11.81 -1.11 -6.76
C GLY A 180 -13.14 -1.51 -6.13
N ALA A 181 -13.24 -1.35 -4.81
CA ALA A 181 -14.35 -1.90 -4.02
C ALA A 181 -15.44 -0.87 -3.65
N TYR A 182 -15.37 0.40 -4.11
CA TYR A 182 -16.26 1.46 -3.63
C TYR A 182 -17.46 1.75 -4.54
N PHE A 183 -17.38 1.39 -5.81
CA PHE A 183 -18.48 1.46 -6.78
C PHE A 183 -18.24 0.45 -7.92
N PRO A 184 -19.29 0.11 -8.71
CA PRO A 184 -19.17 -0.90 -9.76
C PRO A 184 -18.12 -0.52 -10.82
N ASN A 185 -17.29 -1.49 -11.21
CA ASN A 185 -16.21 -1.34 -12.21
C ASN A 185 -15.21 -0.22 -11.89
N GLN A 186 -15.02 0.09 -10.63
CA GLN A 186 -14.09 1.13 -10.22
C GLN A 186 -12.69 0.86 -10.75
N ASP A 187 -12.10 1.86 -11.42
CA ASP A 187 -10.68 1.90 -11.70
C ASP A 187 -9.90 1.90 -10.36
N PRO A 188 -9.13 0.85 -10.08
CA PRO A 188 -8.41 0.74 -8.82
C PRO A 188 -7.16 1.60 -8.78
N ARG A 189 -6.81 2.23 -9.90
CA ARG A 189 -5.50 2.84 -10.16
C ARG A 189 -4.35 1.85 -9.95
N GLY A 190 -3.14 2.28 -10.23
CA GLY A 190 -1.97 1.43 -10.14
C GLY A 190 -0.68 2.18 -9.87
N SER A 191 0.32 1.38 -9.92
CA SER A 191 0.36 -0.04 -10.26
C SER A 191 0.21 -1.00 -9.07
N SER A 192 0.18 -0.54 -7.78
CA SER A 192 -0.03 -1.41 -6.61
C SER A 192 -1.53 -1.61 -6.31
N SER A 193 -2.33 -1.90 -7.35
CA SER A 193 -3.79 -1.99 -7.32
C SER A 193 -4.30 -2.99 -6.30
N GLY A 194 -3.85 -4.25 -6.40
CA GLY A 194 -4.26 -5.33 -5.50
C GLY A 194 -3.83 -5.09 -4.05
N SER A 195 -2.65 -4.47 -3.83
CA SER A 195 -2.18 -4.10 -2.49
C SER A 195 -3.12 -3.10 -1.83
N ALA A 196 -3.57 -2.08 -2.58
CA ALA A 196 -4.51 -1.06 -2.08
C ALA A 196 -5.89 -1.66 -1.79
N ILE A 197 -6.46 -2.41 -2.75
CA ILE A 197 -7.76 -3.06 -2.60
C ILE A 197 -7.75 -4.00 -1.39
N SER A 198 -6.73 -4.85 -1.29
CA SER A 198 -6.64 -5.85 -0.21
C SER A 198 -6.57 -5.21 1.18
N SER A 199 -5.78 -4.16 1.34
CA SER A 199 -5.71 -3.41 2.60
C SER A 199 -7.01 -2.68 2.90
N SER A 200 -7.66 -2.14 1.88
CA SER A 200 -8.87 -1.33 2.00
C SER A 200 -10.04 -2.08 2.61
N ILE A 201 -10.31 -3.30 2.13
CA ILE A 201 -11.46 -4.11 2.53
C ILE A 201 -11.12 -5.27 3.46
N GLY A 202 -9.90 -5.25 4.04
CA GLY A 202 -9.49 -6.23 5.04
C GLY A 202 -9.30 -7.63 4.48
N LEU A 203 -8.64 -7.80 3.33
CA LEU A 203 -8.15 -9.09 2.82
C LEU A 203 -6.78 -9.45 3.42
N THR A 204 -6.18 -8.51 4.11
CA THR A 204 -4.94 -8.62 4.87
C THR A 204 -4.90 -7.50 5.91
N TRP A 205 -4.01 -7.62 6.90
CA TRP A 205 -3.76 -6.49 7.80
C TRP A 205 -3.11 -5.31 7.08
N GLY A 206 -2.12 -5.55 6.24
CA GLY A 206 -1.41 -4.54 5.48
C GLY A 206 -0.77 -5.16 4.23
N ALA A 207 -0.45 -4.33 3.26
CA ALA A 207 0.20 -4.76 2.03
C ALA A 207 1.40 -3.88 1.69
N VAL A 208 2.37 -4.49 1.01
CA VAL A 208 3.55 -3.82 0.49
C VAL A 208 3.36 -3.58 -1.00
N GLY A 209 3.63 -2.35 -1.42
CA GLY A 209 3.64 -1.93 -2.81
C GLY A 209 5.00 -1.45 -3.28
N THR A 210 5.10 -1.11 -4.55
CA THR A 210 6.24 -0.40 -5.14
C THR A 210 5.77 0.86 -5.82
N ASP A 211 6.59 1.88 -5.84
CA ASP A 211 6.28 3.17 -6.43
C ASP A 211 7.49 3.70 -7.21
N THR A 212 7.29 4.01 -8.47
CA THR A 212 8.24 4.73 -9.31
C THR A 212 7.76 6.18 -9.45
N SER A 213 6.48 6.35 -9.83
CA SER A 213 5.87 7.66 -10.06
C SER A 213 4.37 7.60 -9.74
N GLY A 214 4.03 7.34 -8.45
CA GLY A 214 2.67 7.32 -7.95
C GLY A 214 2.05 5.94 -7.72
N SER A 215 2.78 4.86 -7.97
CA SER A 215 2.22 3.51 -7.94
C SER A 215 1.84 2.98 -6.53
N ILE A 216 2.08 3.73 -5.45
CA ILE A 216 1.51 3.54 -4.12
C ILE A 216 0.43 4.59 -3.86
N LEU A 217 0.73 5.85 -4.22
CA LEU A 217 -0.11 7.00 -3.88
C LEU A 217 -1.43 7.01 -4.67
N SER A 218 -1.37 6.75 -5.98
CA SER A 218 -2.56 6.70 -6.84
C SER A 218 -3.57 5.64 -6.40
N PRO A 219 -3.18 4.36 -6.23
CA PRO A 219 -4.13 3.36 -5.75
C PRO A 219 -4.58 3.61 -4.30
N ALA A 220 -3.74 4.18 -3.43
CA ALA A 220 -4.16 4.56 -2.08
C ALA A 220 -5.26 5.62 -2.10
N HIS A 221 -5.12 6.63 -2.98
CA HIS A 221 -6.07 7.72 -3.16
C HIS A 221 -7.49 7.23 -3.41
N VAL A 222 -7.68 6.27 -4.33
CA VAL A 222 -9.01 5.79 -4.76
C VAL A 222 -9.53 4.59 -3.97
N ASN A 223 -8.70 3.98 -3.11
CA ASN A 223 -9.09 2.81 -2.33
C ASN A 223 -9.18 3.08 -0.82
N ASN A 224 -9.28 4.35 -0.38
CA ASN A 224 -9.54 4.71 1.02
C ASN A 224 -8.51 4.12 2.01
N VAL A 225 -7.24 4.15 1.67
CA VAL A 225 -6.14 3.65 2.50
C VAL A 225 -5.03 4.69 2.64
N VAL A 226 -4.20 4.51 3.66
CA VAL A 226 -2.94 5.22 3.80
C VAL A 226 -1.93 4.59 2.85
N GLY A 227 -1.39 5.40 1.94
CA GLY A 227 -0.29 5.02 1.06
C GLY A 227 0.97 5.76 1.48
N PHE A 228 2.06 5.04 1.73
CA PHE A 228 3.32 5.65 2.08
C PHE A 228 4.42 5.25 1.09
N ARG A 229 4.87 6.24 0.31
CA ARG A 229 6.05 6.21 -0.53
C ARG A 229 7.23 6.76 0.25
N PRO A 230 8.22 5.95 0.67
CA PRO A 230 9.39 6.44 1.38
C PRO A 230 10.42 7.07 0.43
N THR A 231 11.41 7.73 0.99
CA THR A 231 12.61 8.18 0.27
C THR A 231 13.26 7.02 -0.48
N VAL A 232 13.64 7.25 -1.74
CA VAL A 232 14.40 6.27 -2.53
C VAL A 232 15.69 5.90 -1.79
N GLY A 233 15.88 4.61 -1.53
CA GLY A 233 16.99 4.09 -0.74
C GLY A 233 16.73 3.95 0.76
N LEU A 234 15.55 4.35 1.28
CA LEU A 234 15.20 4.02 2.67
C LEU A 234 14.87 2.52 2.83
N THR A 235 14.25 1.95 1.82
CA THR A 235 13.98 0.51 1.69
C THR A 235 14.79 -0.07 0.53
N SER A 236 15.31 -1.28 0.69
CA SER A 236 16.05 -1.96 -0.36
C SER A 236 15.15 -2.41 -1.50
N ARG A 237 15.66 -2.37 -2.73
CA ARG A 237 15.02 -2.85 -3.96
C ARG A 237 15.69 -4.11 -4.50
N TYR A 238 16.56 -4.73 -3.71
CA TYR A 238 17.18 -6.00 -4.09
C TYR A 238 16.13 -7.08 -4.31
N LEU A 239 16.16 -7.69 -5.50
CA LEU A 239 15.17 -8.68 -5.98
C LEU A 239 13.72 -8.14 -6.00
N VAL A 240 13.58 -6.84 -6.21
CA VAL A 240 12.33 -6.23 -6.68
C VAL A 240 12.49 -5.97 -8.16
N ILE A 241 11.50 -6.38 -8.99
CA ILE A 241 11.55 -6.15 -10.42
C ILE A 241 11.59 -4.64 -10.66
N PRO A 242 12.68 -4.10 -11.26
CA PRO A 242 12.92 -2.67 -11.34
C PRO A 242 12.13 -2.01 -12.47
N PHE A 243 11.91 -0.70 -12.31
CA PHE A 243 11.57 0.20 -13.39
C PHE A 243 12.64 1.29 -13.54
N SER A 244 13.01 1.98 -12.45
CA SER A 244 14.06 2.99 -12.41
C SER A 244 14.75 3.02 -11.05
N SER A 245 16.03 2.75 -11.00
CA SER A 245 16.80 2.82 -9.74
C SER A 245 16.79 4.21 -9.09
N ARG A 246 16.52 5.27 -9.85
CA ARG A 246 16.48 6.64 -9.31
C ARG A 246 15.16 6.98 -8.65
N GLN A 247 14.07 6.29 -9.04
CA GLN A 247 12.72 6.63 -8.60
C GLN A 247 12.01 5.51 -7.84
N ASP A 248 12.40 4.24 -8.08
CA ASP A 248 11.75 3.11 -7.43
C ASP A 248 11.96 3.11 -5.93
N THR A 249 10.89 2.83 -5.21
CA THR A 249 10.93 2.59 -3.77
C THR A 249 9.86 1.56 -3.39
N VAL A 250 10.08 0.87 -2.27
CA VAL A 250 9.13 -0.08 -1.70
C VAL A 250 8.50 0.55 -0.47
N GLY A 251 7.18 0.60 -0.45
CA GLY A 251 6.45 1.24 0.63
C GLY A 251 5.17 0.50 1.00
N THR A 252 4.27 1.17 1.71
CA THR A 252 3.16 0.51 2.40
C THR A 252 1.80 1.01 1.94
N LEU A 253 0.82 0.10 1.99
CA LEU A 253 -0.60 0.40 1.85
C LEU A 253 -1.33 -0.24 3.05
N THR A 254 -1.87 0.60 3.92
CA THR A 254 -2.46 0.19 5.21
C THR A 254 -3.72 0.99 5.51
N ARG A 255 -4.47 0.58 6.52
CA ARG A 255 -5.70 1.27 6.92
C ARG A 255 -5.46 2.51 7.78
N THR A 256 -4.34 2.53 8.53
CA THR A 256 -3.98 3.65 9.40
C THR A 256 -2.53 4.08 9.20
N VAL A 257 -2.24 5.32 9.57
CA VAL A 257 -0.88 5.87 9.54
C VAL A 257 0.05 5.10 10.49
N LYS A 258 -0.44 4.69 11.66
CA LYS A 258 0.36 3.93 12.62
C LYS A 258 0.69 2.52 12.10
N ASP A 259 -0.23 1.86 11.39
CA ASP A 259 0.04 0.58 10.73
C ASP A 259 1.10 0.74 9.63
N ALA A 260 1.06 1.85 8.86
CA ALA A 260 2.12 2.16 7.89
C ALA A 260 3.48 2.34 8.57
N ALA A 261 3.52 3.00 9.74
CA ALA A 261 4.74 3.18 10.52
C ALA A 261 5.31 1.83 11.01
N TYR A 262 4.48 0.92 11.54
CA TYR A 262 4.90 -0.43 11.93
C TYR A 262 5.52 -1.21 10.77
N LEU A 263 4.86 -1.18 9.61
CA LEU A 263 5.32 -1.92 8.45
C LEU A 263 6.62 -1.32 7.89
N MET A 264 6.74 0.02 7.85
CA MET A 264 7.96 0.72 7.47
C MET A 264 9.12 0.42 8.42
N GLN A 265 8.88 0.43 9.74
CA GLN A 265 9.89 0.12 10.74
C GLN A 265 10.53 -1.26 10.51
N ALA A 266 9.72 -2.22 10.04
CA ALA A 266 10.20 -3.57 9.75
C ALA A 266 11.01 -3.66 8.44
N MET A 267 10.78 -2.76 7.47
CA MET A 267 11.39 -2.83 6.13
C MET A 267 12.57 -1.88 5.94
N ALA A 268 12.59 -0.74 6.62
CA ALA A 268 13.61 0.30 6.44
C ALA A 268 15.02 -0.15 6.85
N GLY A 269 16.04 0.52 6.30
CA GLY A 269 17.43 0.37 6.70
C GLY A 269 18.35 -0.15 5.61
N ARG A 270 19.66 -0.01 5.88
CA ARG A 270 20.76 -0.30 4.94
C ARG A 270 20.77 -1.76 4.46
N ASP A 271 21.21 -1.94 3.21
CA ASP A 271 21.39 -3.24 2.55
C ASP A 271 22.59 -3.18 1.62
N GLY A 272 23.50 -4.14 1.76
CA GLY A 272 24.69 -4.23 0.91
C GLY A 272 24.40 -4.57 -0.55
N HIS A 273 23.21 -5.08 -0.87
CA HIS A 273 22.78 -5.40 -2.23
C HIS A 273 22.15 -4.21 -2.98
N ASP A 274 21.73 -3.16 -2.25
CA ASP A 274 21.20 -1.93 -2.84
C ASP A 274 22.02 -0.72 -2.36
N ASN A 275 22.90 -0.22 -3.22
CA ASN A 275 23.80 0.87 -2.90
C ASN A 275 23.10 2.20 -2.58
N TYR A 276 21.86 2.40 -3.02
CA TYR A 276 21.09 3.60 -2.66
C TYR A 276 20.79 3.66 -1.15
N THR A 277 20.74 2.50 -0.47
CA THR A 277 20.51 2.46 0.97
C THR A 277 21.71 3.01 1.77
N SER A 278 22.88 3.17 1.15
CA SER A 278 24.05 3.80 1.79
C SER A 278 23.84 5.30 2.05
N ALA A 279 22.88 5.94 1.36
CA ALA A 279 22.52 7.34 1.56
C ALA A 279 21.73 7.59 2.84
N ILE A 280 21.27 6.56 3.54
CA ILE A 280 20.57 6.70 4.84
C ILE A 280 21.49 7.46 5.81
N PRO A 281 21.04 8.64 6.31
CA PRO A 281 21.89 9.51 7.12
C PRO A 281 21.93 9.11 8.60
N PHE A 282 21.20 8.07 9.00
CA PHE A 282 21.05 7.63 10.38
C PHE A 282 21.97 6.44 10.68
N ASP A 283 22.59 6.43 11.85
CA ASP A 283 23.29 5.25 12.39
C ASP A 283 22.28 4.23 12.93
N GLU A 284 21.24 4.72 13.63
CA GLU A 284 20.09 3.96 14.06
C GLU A 284 18.82 4.54 13.39
N MET A 285 17.94 3.67 12.92
CA MET A 285 16.70 4.11 12.27
C MET A 285 15.79 4.83 13.27
N PRO A 286 15.16 5.95 12.87
CA PRO A 286 14.15 6.61 13.69
C PRO A 286 13.02 5.65 14.08
N ASP A 287 12.40 5.86 15.24
CA ASP A 287 11.21 5.13 15.65
C ASP A 287 9.97 5.79 15.04
N TYR A 288 9.57 5.28 13.87
CA TYR A 288 8.41 5.80 13.14
C TYR A 288 7.09 5.58 13.88
N VAL A 289 7.03 4.52 14.71
CA VAL A 289 5.82 4.21 15.50
C VAL A 289 5.68 5.19 16.65
N ALA A 290 6.78 5.49 17.35
CA ALA A 290 6.80 6.49 18.42
C ALA A 290 6.49 7.91 17.91
N ALA A 291 6.82 8.21 16.64
CA ALA A 291 6.49 9.50 16.02
C ALA A 291 4.97 9.70 15.81
N CYS A 292 4.15 8.64 15.85
CA CYS A 292 2.70 8.71 15.69
C CYS A 292 2.03 9.25 16.96
N GLU A 293 2.07 10.57 17.14
CA GLU A 293 1.49 11.29 18.28
C GLU A 293 0.46 12.33 17.85
N ASP A 294 -0.57 12.55 18.67
CA ASP A 294 -1.60 13.56 18.41
C ASP A 294 -1.05 14.99 18.27
N SER A 295 0.10 15.26 18.88
CA SER A 295 0.78 16.56 18.82
C SER A 295 1.57 16.81 17.53
N GLY A 296 1.65 15.85 16.60
CA GLY A 296 2.55 15.87 15.45
C GLY A 296 2.41 17.06 14.49
N LEU A 297 1.27 17.76 14.50
CA LEU A 297 1.06 18.99 13.71
C LEU A 297 1.41 20.28 14.50
N LYS A 298 1.56 20.21 15.81
CA LYS A 298 1.78 21.40 16.63
C LYS A 298 3.11 22.08 16.30
N GLY A 299 3.03 23.37 15.95
CA GLY A 299 4.20 24.20 15.62
C GLY A 299 4.86 23.88 14.26
N LYS A 300 4.23 23.02 13.45
CA LYS A 300 4.70 22.72 12.09
C LYS A 300 4.32 23.83 11.11
N ARG A 301 5.16 24.04 10.10
CA ARG A 301 4.92 24.95 8.98
C ARG A 301 4.60 24.15 7.74
N ILE A 302 3.38 24.26 7.24
CA ILE A 302 2.83 23.47 6.14
C ILE A 302 2.58 24.37 4.94
N GLY A 303 3.25 24.10 3.82
CA GLY A 303 3.04 24.82 2.56
C GLY A 303 1.87 24.28 1.75
N VAL A 304 1.11 25.17 1.12
CA VAL A 304 0.03 24.82 0.19
C VAL A 304 0.26 25.56 -1.12
N SER A 305 0.42 24.81 -2.22
CA SER A 305 0.57 25.38 -3.55
C SER A 305 -0.75 25.32 -4.31
N ARG A 306 -1.27 26.48 -4.69
CA ARG A 306 -2.51 26.58 -5.48
C ARG A 306 -2.24 26.50 -6.98
N ASN A 307 -1.05 26.88 -7.43
CA ASN A 307 -0.71 26.94 -8.85
C ASN A 307 -0.55 25.57 -9.54
N VAL A 308 -0.36 24.49 -8.77
CA VAL A 308 -0.32 23.13 -9.33
C VAL A 308 -1.68 22.44 -9.34
N MET A 309 -2.66 22.93 -8.57
CA MET A 309 -4.02 22.41 -8.50
C MET A 309 -4.87 22.97 -9.65
N VAL A 310 -4.47 22.67 -10.88
CA VAL A 310 -5.19 23.09 -12.09
C VAL A 310 -6.17 22.02 -12.54
N PRO A 311 -7.27 22.37 -13.22
CA PRO A 311 -8.17 21.37 -13.81
C PRO A 311 -7.40 20.37 -14.66
N HIS A 312 -7.68 19.10 -14.45
CA HIS A 312 -7.04 18.00 -15.16
C HIS A 312 -8.08 17.27 -16.02
N PHE A 313 -7.66 16.67 -17.14
CA PHE A 313 -8.55 15.88 -18.00
C PHE A 313 -9.03 14.58 -17.31
N ASP A 314 -8.26 14.08 -16.34
CA ASP A 314 -8.62 12.89 -15.57
C ASP A 314 -9.50 13.29 -14.37
N PRO A 315 -10.76 12.81 -14.31
CA PRO A 315 -11.71 13.18 -13.26
C PRO A 315 -11.26 12.77 -11.84
N ALA A 316 -10.33 11.81 -11.70
CA ALA A 316 -9.81 11.43 -10.39
C ALA A 316 -8.97 12.54 -9.74
N TYR A 317 -8.48 13.53 -10.52
CA TYR A 317 -7.84 14.73 -9.96
C TYR A 317 -8.86 15.72 -9.36
N GLU A 318 -10.15 15.58 -9.68
CA GLU A 318 -11.21 16.43 -9.15
C GLU A 318 -11.63 15.95 -7.75
N SER A 319 -10.77 16.12 -6.77
CA SER A 319 -11.17 16.01 -5.36
C SER A 319 -12.05 17.20 -4.98
N ASP A 320 -13.01 17.01 -4.05
CA ASP A 320 -13.86 18.09 -3.55
C ASP A 320 -12.99 19.24 -2.97
N PRO A 321 -12.95 20.44 -3.62
CA PRO A 321 -12.15 21.55 -3.14
C PRO A 321 -12.54 21.98 -1.71
N ALA A 322 -13.82 21.86 -1.35
CA ALA A 322 -14.29 22.18 -0.02
C ALA A 322 -13.77 21.18 1.04
N ALA A 323 -13.59 19.91 0.67
CA ALA A 323 -12.96 18.95 1.58
C ALA A 323 -11.49 19.29 1.83
N PHE A 324 -10.77 19.75 0.81
CA PHE A 324 -9.39 20.20 0.98
C PHE A 324 -9.30 21.44 1.87
N GLU A 325 -10.17 22.44 1.69
CA GLU A 325 -10.20 23.60 2.60
C GLU A 325 -10.51 23.21 4.04
N ARG A 326 -11.49 22.34 4.26
CA ARG A 326 -11.77 21.80 5.62
C ARG A 326 -10.56 21.07 6.21
N ALA A 327 -9.78 20.36 5.40
CA ALA A 327 -8.55 19.72 5.86
C ALA A 327 -7.50 20.74 6.32
N LEU A 328 -7.35 21.86 5.59
CA LEU A 328 -6.45 22.94 6.00
C LEU A 328 -6.90 23.58 7.33
N ASP A 329 -8.22 23.69 7.57
CA ASP A 329 -8.73 24.18 8.85
C ASP A 329 -8.45 23.20 10.00
N VAL A 330 -8.54 21.89 9.76
CA VAL A 330 -8.11 20.88 10.74
C VAL A 330 -6.62 21.02 11.05
N ILE A 331 -5.76 21.17 10.03
CA ILE A 331 -4.32 21.35 10.18
C ILE A 331 -4.02 22.62 11.01
N ARG A 332 -4.68 23.76 10.72
CA ARG A 332 -4.55 24.99 11.51
C ARG A 332 -5.00 24.80 12.96
N SER A 333 -6.14 24.16 13.17
CA SER A 333 -6.69 23.93 14.51
C SER A 333 -5.82 22.97 15.35
N ALA A 334 -5.05 22.11 14.71
CA ALA A 334 -4.07 21.25 15.35
C ALA A 334 -2.78 21.99 15.76
N GLY A 335 -2.68 23.29 15.47
CA GLY A 335 -1.59 24.16 15.88
C GLY A 335 -0.45 24.28 14.86
N ALA A 336 -0.71 23.92 13.59
CA ALA A 336 0.23 24.16 12.50
C ALA A 336 0.00 25.55 11.87
N GLU A 337 1.07 26.16 11.38
CA GLU A 337 1.01 27.33 10.50
C GLU A 337 0.85 26.85 9.06
N VAL A 338 -0.24 27.24 8.40
CA VAL A 338 -0.45 26.99 6.97
C VAL A 338 0.04 28.20 6.17
N VAL A 339 1.12 27.99 5.41
CA VAL A 339 1.68 28.98 4.47
C VAL A 339 1.02 28.74 3.11
N ASP A 340 -0.07 29.47 2.86
CA ASP A 340 -0.86 29.34 1.65
C ASP A 340 -0.22 30.07 0.45
N ASN A 341 -0.57 29.65 -0.76
CA ASN A 341 -0.06 30.22 -2.02
C ASN A 341 1.47 30.18 -2.17
N ILE A 342 2.14 29.16 -1.63
CA ILE A 342 3.51 28.93 -2.05
C ILE A 342 3.53 28.64 -3.55
N HIS A 343 4.57 29.10 -4.24
CA HIS A 343 4.69 28.87 -5.68
C HIS A 343 5.57 27.64 -5.95
N LEU A 344 5.04 26.68 -6.73
CA LEU A 344 5.78 25.54 -7.27
C LEU A 344 5.83 25.67 -8.80
N PRO A 345 6.92 26.21 -9.36
CA PRO A 345 7.02 26.43 -10.81
C PRO A 345 7.23 25.15 -11.63
N CYS A 346 7.55 24.02 -11.01
CA CYS A 346 8.05 22.81 -11.64
C CYS A 346 7.33 22.37 -12.94
N SER A 347 6.01 22.29 -12.94
CA SER A 347 5.27 21.86 -14.13
C SER A 347 5.30 22.87 -15.27
N TYR A 348 5.20 24.15 -14.95
CA TYR A 348 5.20 25.22 -15.95
C TYR A 348 6.61 25.52 -16.47
N ALA A 349 7.61 25.52 -15.60
CA ALA A 349 9.00 25.76 -15.97
C ALA A 349 9.52 24.69 -16.93
N TYR A 350 9.16 23.42 -16.70
CA TYR A 350 9.52 22.32 -17.59
C TYR A 350 8.83 22.43 -18.96
N GLN A 351 7.52 22.73 -19.00
CA GLN A 351 6.81 22.94 -20.26
C GLN A 351 7.32 24.15 -21.04
N ALA A 352 7.62 25.25 -20.35
CA ALA A 352 8.19 26.43 -20.98
C ALA A 352 9.57 26.12 -21.58
N TYR A 353 10.44 25.43 -20.81
CA TYR A 353 11.76 25.00 -21.28
C TYR A 353 11.68 24.16 -22.56
N ILE A 354 10.79 23.18 -22.60
CA ILE A 354 10.56 22.32 -23.75
C ILE A 354 10.16 23.15 -24.97
N LYS A 355 9.19 24.05 -24.80
CA LYS A 355 8.69 24.93 -25.85
C LYS A 355 9.78 25.88 -26.36
N ASP A 356 10.50 26.54 -25.47
CA ASP A 356 11.46 27.58 -25.82
C ASP A 356 12.73 27.02 -26.48
N ASN A 357 13.09 25.78 -26.16
CA ASN A 357 14.23 25.09 -26.74
C ASN A 357 13.86 24.18 -27.91
N ASN A 358 12.60 24.23 -28.37
CA ASN A 358 12.09 23.41 -29.48
C ASN A 358 12.42 21.91 -29.31
N VAL A 359 12.39 21.44 -28.05
CA VAL A 359 12.60 20.03 -27.74
C VAL A 359 11.39 19.28 -28.25
N SER A 360 11.56 18.50 -29.32
CA SER A 360 10.52 17.64 -29.85
C SER A 360 10.19 16.58 -28.81
N ILE A 361 9.12 16.79 -28.06
CA ILE A 361 8.49 15.71 -27.33
C ILE A 361 7.52 15.07 -28.32
N PRO A 362 7.70 13.82 -28.68
CA PRO A 362 6.67 13.06 -29.37
C PRO A 362 5.38 13.14 -28.55
N GLN A 363 4.22 13.14 -29.21
CA GLN A 363 2.92 13.15 -28.51
C GLN A 363 2.82 11.89 -27.65
N GLY A 364 3.05 12.02 -26.36
CA GLY A 364 3.15 10.96 -25.37
C GLY A 364 4.03 11.41 -24.20
N PRO A 365 4.13 10.66 -23.11
CA PRO A 365 5.18 10.87 -22.11
C PRO A 365 6.51 10.91 -22.85
N PRO A 366 7.44 11.80 -22.48
CA PRO A 366 8.65 12.02 -23.27
C PRO A 366 9.37 10.69 -23.48
N LEU A 367 9.51 10.27 -24.73
CA LEU A 367 10.26 9.08 -25.15
C LEU A 367 11.71 9.08 -24.60
N PHE A 368 12.21 10.26 -24.23
CA PHE A 368 13.48 10.49 -23.55
C PHE A 368 13.35 10.59 -22.03
N SER A 369 12.37 9.94 -21.42
CA SER A 369 12.36 9.88 -19.96
C SER A 369 13.61 9.12 -19.49
N PRO A 370 14.46 9.69 -18.61
CA PRO A 370 15.54 8.95 -18.00
C PRO A 370 15.08 7.66 -17.33
N THR A 371 13.81 7.59 -16.95
CA THR A 371 13.15 6.41 -16.39
C THR A 371 13.07 5.25 -17.37
N ALA A 372 12.76 5.52 -18.66
CA ALA A 372 12.77 4.50 -19.72
C ALA A 372 14.19 3.96 -19.98
N SER A 373 15.19 4.84 -19.96
CA SER A 373 16.61 4.46 -20.07
C SER A 373 17.08 3.61 -18.88
N ASP A 374 16.58 3.92 -17.67
CA ASP A 374 16.83 3.10 -16.49
C ASP A 374 16.23 1.72 -16.65
N PHE A 375 14.97 1.61 -17.12
CA PHE A 375 14.31 0.31 -17.32
C PHE A 375 15.08 -0.59 -18.26
N LEU A 376 15.52 -0.06 -19.40
CA LEU A 376 16.32 -0.79 -20.37
C LEU A 376 17.62 -1.35 -19.78
N SER A 377 18.22 -0.63 -18.84
CA SER A 377 19.48 -1.01 -18.19
C SER A 377 19.28 -1.88 -16.93
N ASP A 378 18.31 -1.52 -16.12
CA ASP A 378 18.12 -2.10 -14.77
C ASP A 378 17.42 -3.44 -14.82
N LEU A 379 16.44 -3.64 -15.71
CA LEU A 379 15.69 -4.89 -15.83
C LEU A 379 16.61 -6.10 -16.01
N PRO A 380 17.53 -6.13 -17.00
CA PRO A 380 18.46 -7.26 -17.16
C PRO A 380 19.47 -7.35 -16.02
N THR A 381 20.06 -6.22 -15.60
CA THR A 381 21.24 -6.24 -14.71
C THR A 381 20.88 -6.43 -13.24
N LYS A 382 19.69 -5.98 -12.81
CA LYS A 382 19.28 -6.00 -11.40
C LYS A 382 18.25 -7.07 -11.08
N TYR A 383 17.68 -7.74 -12.09
CA TYR A 383 16.69 -8.78 -11.86
C TYR A 383 16.86 -10.01 -12.76
N LEU A 384 16.74 -9.89 -14.09
CA LEU A 384 16.67 -11.05 -14.98
C LEU A 384 17.93 -11.92 -14.91
N ASN A 385 19.12 -11.31 -14.89
CA ASN A 385 20.40 -12.01 -14.80
C ASN A 385 20.68 -12.63 -13.42
N LEU A 386 19.88 -12.29 -12.40
CA LEU A 386 19.99 -12.86 -11.06
C LEU A 386 19.13 -14.13 -10.91
N LEU A 387 18.21 -14.41 -11.83
CA LEU A 387 17.32 -15.56 -11.74
C LEU A 387 18.11 -16.87 -11.82
N THR A 388 17.85 -17.79 -10.89
CA THR A 388 18.44 -19.13 -10.87
C THR A 388 17.71 -20.12 -11.77
N HIS A 389 16.44 -19.83 -12.06
CA HIS A 389 15.64 -20.56 -13.03
C HIS A 389 14.84 -19.56 -13.86
N ASN A 390 14.94 -19.64 -15.17
CA ASN A 390 14.31 -18.74 -16.13
C ASN A 390 13.74 -19.58 -17.28
N PRO A 391 12.52 -20.12 -17.14
CA PRO A 391 11.99 -21.13 -18.06
C PRO A 391 11.73 -20.61 -19.47
N ASN A 392 11.48 -19.30 -19.62
CA ASN A 392 11.21 -18.67 -20.91
C ASN A 392 12.43 -17.94 -21.50
N ASN A 393 13.60 -18.03 -20.86
CA ASN A 393 14.86 -17.40 -21.29
C ASN A 393 14.72 -15.88 -21.53
N ILE A 394 14.00 -15.19 -20.67
CA ILE A 394 13.84 -13.73 -20.72
C ILE A 394 15.09 -13.09 -20.08
N THR A 395 15.98 -12.52 -20.89
CA THR A 395 17.26 -11.96 -20.44
C THR A 395 17.37 -10.45 -20.63
N CYS A 396 16.52 -9.88 -21.47
CA CYS A 396 16.48 -8.44 -21.79
C CYS A 396 15.05 -8.00 -22.14
N LEU A 397 14.88 -6.72 -22.42
CA LEU A 397 13.58 -6.15 -22.79
C LEU A 397 13.08 -6.67 -24.15
N GLU A 398 13.99 -6.93 -25.09
CA GLU A 398 13.65 -7.53 -26.39
C GLU A 398 13.00 -8.90 -26.23
N ASP A 399 13.61 -9.77 -25.41
CA ASP A 399 13.07 -11.12 -25.15
C ASP A 399 11.68 -11.03 -24.51
N LEU A 400 11.52 -10.11 -23.55
CA LEU A 400 10.25 -9.86 -22.86
C LEU A 400 9.17 -9.41 -23.84
N ARG A 401 9.45 -8.39 -24.66
CA ARG A 401 8.54 -7.88 -25.68
C ARG A 401 8.14 -8.96 -26.69
N ASP A 402 9.12 -9.72 -27.17
CA ASP A 402 8.89 -10.76 -28.18
C ASP A 402 8.11 -11.95 -27.59
N PHE A 403 8.34 -12.29 -26.32
CA PHE A 403 7.49 -13.25 -25.60
C PHE A 403 6.05 -12.74 -25.53
N THR A 404 5.86 -11.49 -25.06
CA THR A 404 4.56 -10.86 -24.90
C THR A 404 3.78 -10.80 -26.22
N LYS A 405 4.44 -10.48 -27.33
CA LYS A 405 3.79 -10.45 -28.67
C LYS A 405 3.43 -11.84 -29.19
N ARG A 406 4.11 -12.90 -28.75
CA ARG A 406 3.92 -14.27 -29.23
C ARG A 406 2.95 -15.08 -28.39
N ASP A 407 2.93 -14.88 -27.08
CA ASP A 407 2.08 -15.66 -26.17
C ASP A 407 0.68 -15.04 -26.09
N HIS A 408 -0.33 -15.76 -26.59
CA HIS A 408 -1.70 -15.28 -26.65
C HIS A 408 -2.31 -14.94 -25.28
N ARG A 409 -1.75 -15.48 -24.19
CA ARG A 409 -2.21 -15.18 -22.81
C ARG A 409 -1.82 -13.77 -22.35
N GLU A 410 -0.87 -13.13 -23.03
CA GLU A 410 -0.47 -11.75 -22.79
C GLU A 410 -1.40 -10.71 -23.42
N ASP A 411 -2.45 -11.18 -24.11
CA ASP A 411 -3.51 -10.36 -24.72
C ASP A 411 -3.03 -9.31 -25.74
N TYR A 412 -1.85 -9.56 -26.37
CA TYR A 412 -1.37 -8.73 -27.48
C TYR A 412 -2.14 -9.11 -28.77
N PRO A 413 -2.58 -8.15 -29.63
CA PRO A 413 -2.30 -6.70 -29.59
C PRO A 413 -3.36 -5.84 -28.88
N ALA A 414 -4.37 -6.42 -28.23
CA ALA A 414 -5.39 -5.66 -27.51
C ALA A 414 -4.76 -4.81 -26.39
N ILE A 415 -3.81 -5.42 -25.67
CA ILE A 415 -2.92 -4.74 -24.75
C ILE A 415 -1.56 -4.58 -25.42
N THR A 416 -1.14 -3.35 -25.67
CA THR A 416 0.04 -3.04 -26.51
C THR A 416 1.37 -3.23 -25.79
N THR A 417 2.47 -3.04 -26.50
CA THR A 417 3.84 -2.98 -25.96
C THR A 417 4.53 -1.70 -26.43
N ASP A 418 3.76 -0.67 -26.72
CA ASP A 418 4.25 0.54 -27.37
C ASP A 418 5.30 1.28 -26.53
N ALA A 419 5.18 1.31 -25.22
CA ALA A 419 6.21 1.89 -24.37
C ALA A 419 7.55 1.13 -24.47
N TRP A 420 7.51 -0.20 -24.54
CA TRP A 420 8.72 -1.02 -24.73
C TRP A 420 9.27 -0.90 -26.16
N ASP A 421 8.39 -0.85 -27.15
CA ASP A 421 8.79 -0.66 -28.55
C ASP A 421 9.52 0.69 -28.71
N ASP A 422 9.05 1.73 -28.07
CA ASP A 422 9.68 3.05 -28.05
C ASP A 422 11.03 3.03 -27.33
N CYS A 423 11.12 2.40 -26.14
CA CYS A 423 12.39 2.23 -25.42
C CYS A 423 13.44 1.54 -26.28
N LEU A 424 13.05 0.46 -26.97
CA LEU A 424 13.95 -0.31 -27.81
C LEU A 424 14.33 0.42 -29.11
N TYR A 425 13.39 1.17 -29.69
CA TYR A 425 13.65 1.99 -30.88
C TYR A 425 14.68 3.09 -30.59
N LEU A 426 14.58 3.74 -29.46
CA LEU A 426 15.53 4.76 -29.02
C LEU A 426 16.89 4.17 -28.64
N GLY A 427 16.88 3.01 -27.97
CA GLY A 427 18.10 2.31 -27.55
C GLY A 427 18.98 3.09 -26.56
N ILE A 428 18.45 4.16 -25.96
CA ILE A 428 19.17 5.00 -25.00
C ILE A 428 19.12 4.31 -23.64
N ASN A 429 20.28 3.99 -23.11
CA ASN A 429 20.45 3.42 -21.77
C ASN A 429 21.17 4.38 -20.83
N ASN A 430 21.38 4.00 -19.57
CA ASN A 430 21.98 4.87 -18.57
C ASN A 430 23.50 5.10 -18.74
N THR A 431 24.13 4.53 -19.76
CA THR A 431 25.51 4.81 -20.16
C THR A 431 25.62 5.74 -21.37
N ASP A 432 24.48 6.09 -21.99
CA ASP A 432 24.43 7.01 -23.13
C ASP A 432 24.84 8.43 -22.70
N PRO A 433 25.63 9.17 -23.51
CA PRO A 433 26.04 10.55 -23.19
C PRO A 433 24.87 11.51 -22.94
N THR A 434 23.69 11.27 -23.51
CA THR A 434 22.50 12.12 -23.34
C THR A 434 21.74 11.85 -22.05
N TYR A 435 22.00 10.74 -21.38
CA TYR A 435 21.28 10.34 -20.17
C TYR A 435 21.44 11.33 -19.00
N TRP A 436 22.68 11.62 -18.59
CA TRP A 436 22.95 12.49 -17.43
C TRP A 436 22.50 13.94 -17.61
N PRO A 437 22.63 14.57 -18.79
CA PRO A 437 22.00 15.87 -19.05
C PRO A 437 20.50 15.87 -18.77
N ASN A 438 19.75 14.84 -19.21
CA ASN A 438 18.31 14.73 -18.96
C ASN A 438 17.99 14.50 -17.48
N VAL A 439 18.75 13.64 -16.79
CA VAL A 439 18.63 13.48 -15.32
C VAL A 439 18.89 14.81 -14.58
N THR A 440 19.82 15.60 -15.06
CA THR A 440 20.14 16.91 -14.46
C THR A 440 18.98 17.89 -14.65
N LEU A 441 18.31 17.87 -15.82
CA LEU A 441 17.12 18.67 -16.06
C LEU A 441 15.95 18.23 -15.15
N ASP A 442 15.72 16.93 -15.00
CA ASP A 442 14.71 16.41 -14.07
C ASP A 442 14.98 16.91 -12.64
N LYS A 443 16.22 16.79 -12.18
CA LYS A 443 16.63 17.27 -10.84
C LYS A 443 16.45 18.78 -10.67
N TYR A 444 16.72 19.56 -11.69
CA TYR A 444 16.52 21.01 -11.65
C TYR A 444 15.05 21.35 -11.54
N PHE A 445 14.23 20.89 -12.50
CA PHE A 445 12.81 21.26 -12.56
C PHE A 445 11.98 20.69 -11.42
N PHE A 446 12.20 19.43 -11.06
CA PHE A 446 11.42 18.77 -10.02
C PHE A 446 12.07 18.84 -8.63
N GLY A 447 13.29 19.34 -8.53
CA GLY A 447 13.99 19.59 -7.28
C GLY A 447 13.88 21.04 -6.84
N ASN A 448 14.76 21.87 -7.39
CA ASN A 448 14.92 23.28 -6.97
C ASN A 448 13.66 24.10 -7.24
N GLU A 449 12.97 23.80 -8.33
CA GLU A 449 11.75 24.50 -8.76
C GLU A 449 10.45 23.83 -8.29
N CYS A 450 10.54 22.83 -7.39
CA CYS A 450 9.38 22.09 -6.93
C CYS A 450 9.34 21.94 -5.39
N VAL A 451 8.87 20.79 -4.88
CA VAL A 451 8.63 20.57 -3.44
C VAL A 451 9.88 20.81 -2.60
N ALA A 452 11.03 20.26 -3.01
CA ALA A 452 12.26 20.42 -2.21
C ALA A 452 12.69 21.88 -2.10
N GLY A 453 12.76 22.61 -3.23
CA GLY A 453 13.10 24.02 -3.22
C GLY A 453 12.12 24.89 -2.45
N ALA A 454 10.79 24.58 -2.53
CA ALA A 454 9.78 25.29 -1.77
C ALA A 454 9.94 25.06 -0.25
N ILE A 455 10.21 23.83 0.18
CA ILE A 455 10.44 23.53 1.60
C ILE A 455 11.63 24.37 2.13
N GLU A 456 12.72 24.45 1.39
CA GLU A 456 13.88 25.24 1.76
C GLU A 456 13.58 26.75 1.74
N GLN A 457 12.97 27.25 0.65
CA GLN A 457 12.68 28.67 0.45
C GLN A 457 11.73 29.23 1.52
N TYR A 458 10.64 28.53 1.78
CA TYR A 458 9.59 28.98 2.71
C TYR A 458 9.77 28.43 4.14
N LYS A 459 10.85 27.67 4.39
CA LYS A 459 11.20 27.03 5.69
C LYS A 459 10.04 26.18 6.20
N LEU A 460 9.58 25.24 5.38
CA LEU A 460 8.45 24.38 5.66
C LEU A 460 8.91 23.04 6.28
N ASP A 461 8.01 22.40 7.02
CA ASP A 461 8.17 21.00 7.43
C ASP A 461 7.64 20.03 6.37
N ALA A 462 6.60 20.42 5.62
CA ALA A 462 6.03 19.66 4.52
C ALA A 462 5.24 20.55 3.55
N VAL A 463 4.97 20.04 2.36
CA VAL A 463 3.98 20.58 1.41
C VAL A 463 2.77 19.65 1.41
N VAL A 464 1.56 20.23 1.47
CA VAL A 464 0.29 19.51 1.43
C VAL A 464 -0.44 19.80 0.12
N LEU A 465 -0.86 18.73 -0.55
CA LEU A 465 -1.61 18.74 -1.81
C LEU A 465 -2.67 17.64 -1.81
N PRO A 466 -3.74 17.74 -2.60
CA PRO A 466 -4.53 16.56 -2.98
C PRO A 466 -3.60 15.49 -3.59
N THR A 467 -3.81 14.23 -3.24
CA THR A 467 -2.80 13.18 -3.44
C THR A 467 -2.25 13.08 -4.85
N LEU A 468 -3.09 13.13 -5.88
CA LEU A 468 -2.61 12.97 -7.26
C LEU A 468 -1.70 14.10 -7.73
N TYR A 469 -1.88 15.33 -7.22
CA TYR A 469 -0.96 16.44 -7.51
C TYR A 469 0.40 16.28 -6.80
N ALA A 470 0.43 15.59 -5.67
CA ALA A 470 1.68 15.33 -4.94
C ALA A 470 2.59 14.32 -5.65
N VAL A 471 2.01 13.38 -6.42
CA VAL A 471 2.74 12.35 -7.17
C VAL A 471 3.80 12.97 -8.08
N LEU A 472 3.37 13.86 -8.97
CA LEU A 472 4.24 14.48 -9.97
C LEU A 472 5.30 15.40 -9.33
N ALA A 473 4.98 15.99 -8.19
CA ALA A 473 5.85 16.94 -7.53
C ALA A 473 7.01 16.28 -6.74
N ALA A 474 6.89 15.03 -6.35
CA ALA A 474 7.84 14.34 -5.46
C ALA A 474 8.63 13.21 -6.12
N SER A 475 8.02 12.48 -7.06
CA SER A 475 8.56 11.23 -7.61
C SER A 475 9.90 11.40 -8.34
N PRO A 476 10.13 12.42 -9.19
CA PRO A 476 11.38 12.53 -9.94
C PRO A 476 12.65 12.66 -9.08
N LEU A 477 12.48 13.17 -7.85
CA LEU A 477 13.58 13.25 -6.88
C LEU A 477 13.61 12.13 -5.85
N GLY A 478 12.68 11.21 -5.92
CA GLY A 478 12.58 10.14 -4.93
C GLY A 478 12.23 10.61 -3.52
N LEU A 479 11.47 11.71 -3.40
CA LEU A 479 11.06 12.27 -2.11
C LEU A 479 9.97 11.43 -1.43
N PRO A 480 9.91 11.45 -0.08
CA PRO A 480 8.88 10.73 0.67
C PRO A 480 7.55 11.47 0.62
N VAL A 481 6.47 10.69 0.50
CA VAL A 481 5.09 11.19 0.51
C VAL A 481 4.19 10.21 1.25
N ILE A 482 3.35 10.73 2.14
CA ILE A 482 2.29 9.98 2.79
C ILE A 482 0.93 10.50 2.35
N SER A 483 0.08 9.61 1.82
CA SER A 483 -1.32 9.88 1.48
C SER A 483 -2.22 9.36 2.57
N VAL A 484 -3.21 10.17 2.97
CA VAL A 484 -4.21 9.84 3.99
C VAL A 484 -5.60 10.06 3.40
N PRO A 485 -6.61 9.22 3.70
CA PRO A 485 -7.99 9.44 3.28
C PRO A 485 -8.51 10.84 3.66
N LEU A 486 -9.12 11.52 2.70
CA LEU A 486 -9.64 12.89 2.90
C LEU A 486 -11.17 12.97 2.80
N GLY A 487 -11.76 12.17 1.92
CA GLY A 487 -13.18 12.22 1.65
C GLY A 487 -13.63 11.23 0.59
N ARG A 488 -14.89 11.39 0.19
CA ARG A 488 -15.48 10.66 -0.94
C ARG A 488 -16.23 11.63 -1.85
N SER A 489 -16.35 11.25 -3.11
CA SER A 489 -17.18 11.95 -4.08
C SER A 489 -18.63 12.01 -3.61
N PRO A 490 -19.30 13.19 -3.68
CA PRO A 490 -20.67 13.35 -3.23
C PRO A 490 -21.67 12.51 -4.02
N ASP A 491 -22.84 12.29 -3.41
CA ASP A 491 -23.97 11.70 -4.11
C ASP A 491 -24.36 12.62 -5.28
N GLY A 492 -24.50 12.07 -6.49
CA GLY A 492 -24.74 12.83 -7.71
C GLY A 492 -23.49 13.18 -8.54
N THR A 493 -22.29 12.77 -8.10
CA THR A 493 -21.08 12.85 -8.93
C THR A 493 -21.30 12.13 -10.26
N PRO A 494 -21.02 12.75 -11.42
CA PRO A 494 -21.15 12.10 -12.71
C PRO A 494 -20.27 10.85 -12.81
N THR A 495 -20.81 9.78 -13.38
CA THR A 495 -20.03 8.59 -13.68
C THR A 495 -19.25 8.82 -14.97
N THR A 496 -17.92 8.78 -14.87
CA THR A 496 -17.00 8.92 -16.00
C THR A 496 -16.26 7.59 -16.21
N LYS A 497 -16.15 7.15 -17.45
CA LYS A 497 -15.44 5.93 -17.82
C LYS A 497 -14.06 6.23 -18.38
N SER A 498 -13.16 5.26 -18.27
CA SER A 498 -11.88 5.26 -18.98
C SER A 498 -12.08 5.20 -20.50
N ASP A 499 -11.07 5.55 -21.27
CA ASP A 499 -11.08 5.44 -22.73
C ASP A 499 -11.32 4.00 -23.22
N TRP A 500 -10.96 3.00 -22.42
CA TRP A 500 -11.25 1.58 -22.68
C TRP A 500 -12.73 1.21 -22.48
N GLY A 501 -13.52 2.09 -21.86
CA GLY A 501 -14.94 1.91 -21.62
C GLY A 501 -15.32 0.89 -20.55
N ASN A 502 -14.35 0.17 -19.99
CA ASN A 502 -14.60 -0.90 -19.01
C ASN A 502 -14.50 -0.43 -17.57
N LEU A 503 -13.57 0.48 -17.27
CA LEU A 503 -13.35 1.01 -15.93
C LEU A 503 -14.09 2.34 -15.74
N VAL A 504 -14.49 2.58 -14.50
CA VAL A 504 -15.13 3.82 -14.06
C VAL A 504 -14.12 4.63 -13.26
N LEU A 505 -13.78 5.83 -13.76
CA LEU A 505 -12.79 6.73 -13.17
C LEU A 505 -13.35 7.55 -12.01
N SER A 506 -14.61 7.99 -12.12
CA SER A 506 -15.32 8.73 -11.08
C SER A 506 -16.78 8.28 -10.98
N ALA A 507 -17.29 8.28 -9.78
CA ALA A 507 -18.69 7.99 -9.45
C ALA A 507 -18.98 8.47 -8.01
N PRO A 508 -20.27 8.52 -7.58
CA PRO A 508 -20.59 8.70 -6.17
C PRO A 508 -19.87 7.68 -5.30
N ASN A 509 -19.49 8.08 -4.09
CA ASN A 509 -18.76 7.27 -3.11
C ASN A 509 -17.30 6.96 -3.46
N GLY A 510 -16.75 7.51 -4.54
CA GLY A 510 -15.33 7.37 -4.88
C GLY A 510 -14.44 8.03 -3.83
N PRO A 511 -13.55 7.27 -3.14
CA PRO A 511 -12.64 7.86 -2.16
C PRO A 511 -11.59 8.77 -2.82
N PHE A 512 -11.07 9.72 -2.04
CA PHE A 512 -9.92 10.53 -2.42
C PHE A 512 -9.09 10.91 -1.18
N GLY A 513 -7.81 11.26 -1.39
CA GLY A 513 -6.85 11.49 -0.32
C GLY A 513 -6.15 12.85 -0.39
N ILE A 514 -5.49 13.18 0.72
CA ILE A 514 -4.58 14.30 0.90
C ILE A 514 -3.18 13.79 1.21
N SER A 515 -2.14 14.44 0.71
CA SER A 515 -0.77 13.99 0.88
C SER A 515 0.11 15.05 1.54
N PHE A 516 1.01 14.57 2.39
CA PHE A 516 2.11 15.34 2.97
C PHE A 516 3.41 14.90 2.29
N SER A 517 4.10 15.84 1.65
CA SER A 517 5.36 15.62 0.94
C SER A 517 6.50 16.30 1.71
N GLY A 518 7.61 15.60 1.94
CA GLY A 518 8.75 16.09 2.71
C GLY A 518 10.07 16.06 1.94
N LEU A 519 11.14 16.48 2.59
CA LEU A 519 12.50 16.28 2.11
C LEU A 519 12.94 14.83 2.28
N ALA A 520 13.95 14.42 1.55
CA ALA A 520 14.51 13.07 1.70
C ALA A 520 14.86 12.78 3.17
N PHE A 521 14.51 11.59 3.64
CA PHE A 521 14.73 11.09 5.00
C PHE A 521 13.99 11.88 6.11
N SER A 522 12.86 12.51 5.78
CA SER A 522 11.98 13.18 6.74
C SER A 522 10.74 12.36 7.13
N GLU A 523 10.78 11.06 6.96
CA GLU A 523 9.66 10.14 7.19
C GLU A 523 9.05 10.24 8.58
N GLU A 524 9.88 10.36 9.62
CA GLU A 524 9.44 10.53 11.01
C GLU A 524 8.51 11.74 11.16
N LYS A 525 8.87 12.88 10.55
CA LYS A 525 8.02 14.08 10.55
C LYS A 525 6.71 13.86 9.79
N LEU A 526 6.77 13.14 8.65
CA LEU A 526 5.58 12.87 7.85
C LEU A 526 4.62 11.94 8.60
N PHE A 527 5.11 10.90 9.26
CA PHE A 527 4.29 10.04 10.12
C PHE A 527 3.64 10.83 11.25
N ALA A 528 4.39 11.70 11.93
CA ALA A 528 3.85 12.54 13.00
C ALA A 528 2.70 13.44 12.51
N MET A 529 2.90 14.15 11.39
CA MET A 529 1.90 15.09 10.85
C MET A 529 0.67 14.36 10.32
N ALA A 530 0.87 13.28 9.55
CA ALA A 530 -0.20 12.49 8.97
C ALA A 530 -1.04 11.79 10.05
N TYR A 531 -0.41 11.24 11.09
CA TYR A 531 -1.11 10.63 12.22
C TYR A 531 -1.97 11.65 12.96
N ALA A 532 -1.39 12.81 13.29
CA ALA A 532 -2.13 13.87 13.97
C ALA A 532 -3.33 14.38 13.15
N PHE A 533 -3.24 14.38 11.82
CA PHE A 533 -4.35 14.68 10.91
C PHE A 533 -5.39 13.56 10.89
N GLU A 534 -4.96 12.31 10.72
CA GLU A 534 -5.84 11.13 10.67
C GLU A 534 -6.70 11.02 11.93
N GLN A 535 -6.10 11.16 13.14
CA GLN A 535 -6.81 11.03 14.41
C GLN A 535 -7.88 12.10 14.60
N ARG A 536 -7.75 13.27 13.98
CA ARG A 536 -8.74 14.37 14.06
C ARG A 536 -9.86 14.23 13.05
N THR A 537 -9.61 13.55 11.94
CA THR A 537 -10.57 13.45 10.83
C THR A 537 -11.31 12.12 10.82
N ASN A 538 -10.60 11.00 11.05
CA ASN A 538 -11.13 9.63 11.01
C ASN A 538 -11.99 9.34 9.76
N VAL A 539 -11.69 10.00 8.64
CA VAL A 539 -12.50 10.00 7.43
C VAL A 539 -12.70 8.59 6.87
N ARG A 540 -11.64 7.76 6.92
CA ARG A 540 -11.71 6.40 6.38
C ARG A 540 -12.93 5.62 6.87
N LYS A 541 -13.26 5.72 8.15
CA LYS A 541 -14.37 4.99 8.77
C LYS A 541 -15.75 5.46 8.32
N THR A 542 -15.84 6.60 7.64
CA THR A 542 -17.11 7.17 7.14
C THR A 542 -17.42 6.74 5.70
N ILE A 543 -16.49 6.06 5.03
CA ILE A 543 -16.58 5.67 3.62
C ILE A 543 -16.66 4.14 3.56
N HIS A 544 -17.82 3.64 3.12
CA HIS A 544 -18.07 2.20 3.11
C HIS A 544 -17.89 1.62 1.69
N PRO A 545 -17.22 0.46 1.57
CA PRO A 545 -17.07 -0.19 0.29
C PRO A 545 -18.42 -0.74 -0.22
N TYR A 546 -18.59 -0.77 -1.55
CA TYR A 546 -19.70 -1.40 -2.26
C TYR A 546 -19.59 -2.94 -2.21
N VAL A 547 -18.34 -3.45 -2.27
CA VAL A 547 -18.03 -4.88 -2.12
C VAL A 547 -17.12 -5.05 -0.92
N ALA A 548 -17.53 -5.86 0.05
CA ALA A 548 -16.71 -6.26 1.19
C ALA A 548 -16.98 -7.71 1.56
N PRO A 549 -15.95 -8.47 1.96
CA PRO A 549 -16.14 -9.82 2.49
C PRO A 549 -16.88 -9.79 3.83
N LYS A 550 -17.55 -10.89 4.15
CA LYS A 550 -18.42 -11.02 5.33
C LYS A 550 -17.79 -11.84 6.45
N THR A 551 -16.89 -12.77 6.11
CA THR A 551 -16.20 -13.60 7.11
C THR A 551 -15.48 -12.71 8.11
N GLU A 552 -15.72 -12.96 9.39
CA GLU A 552 -15.02 -12.30 10.49
C GLU A 552 -14.23 -13.32 11.32
N LEU A 553 -13.26 -12.83 12.08
CA LEU A 553 -12.38 -13.68 12.88
C LEU A 553 -13.15 -14.54 13.90
N VAL A 554 -14.26 -14.02 14.44
CA VAL A 554 -15.14 -14.74 15.37
C VAL A 554 -15.78 -15.97 14.72
N ASP A 555 -16.05 -15.94 13.41
CA ASP A 555 -16.66 -17.06 12.69
C ASP A 555 -15.68 -18.24 12.62
N VAL A 556 -14.43 -17.97 12.23
CA VAL A 556 -13.35 -18.97 12.13
C VAL A 556 -13.04 -19.58 13.50
N VAL A 557 -12.93 -18.74 14.54
CA VAL A 557 -12.71 -19.24 15.91
C VAL A 557 -13.85 -20.12 16.38
N ARG A 558 -15.10 -19.72 16.11
CA ARG A 558 -16.28 -20.53 16.46
C ARG A 558 -16.27 -21.90 15.77
N GLU A 559 -15.99 -21.96 14.48
CA GLU A 559 -15.90 -23.22 13.73
C GLU A 559 -14.80 -24.13 14.30
N ARG A 560 -13.62 -23.58 14.57
CA ARG A 560 -12.52 -24.32 15.19
C ARG A 560 -12.91 -24.87 16.57
N CYS A 561 -13.58 -24.08 17.41
CA CYS A 561 -14.02 -24.49 18.74
C CYS A 561 -15.11 -25.56 18.70
N LEU A 562 -16.00 -25.51 17.74
CA LEU A 562 -17.00 -26.58 17.52
C LEU A 562 -16.33 -27.90 17.09
N ALA A 563 -15.30 -27.82 16.23
CA ALA A 563 -14.55 -29.00 15.77
C ALA A 563 -13.62 -29.56 16.85
N SER A 564 -13.06 -28.72 17.74
CA SER A 564 -12.09 -29.08 18.75
C SER A 564 -12.29 -28.26 20.05
N PRO A 565 -13.30 -28.61 20.89
CA PRO A 565 -13.69 -27.79 22.05
C PRO A 565 -12.59 -27.59 23.13
N ARG A 566 -11.53 -28.39 23.11
CA ARG A 566 -10.39 -28.27 24.04
C ARG A 566 -9.21 -27.49 23.48
N SER A 567 -9.34 -26.94 22.26
CA SER A 567 -8.26 -26.15 21.66
C SER A 567 -8.13 -24.78 22.33
N GLU A 568 -6.94 -24.19 22.17
CA GLU A 568 -6.57 -22.90 22.73
C GLU A 568 -7.55 -21.80 22.29
N GLY A 569 -7.94 -20.91 23.19
CA GLY A 569 -8.92 -19.84 22.93
C GLY A 569 -10.40 -20.22 23.05
N CYS A 570 -10.75 -21.51 23.09
CA CYS A 570 -12.14 -21.96 23.16
C CYS A 570 -12.76 -21.86 24.57
N VAL A 571 -11.96 -21.89 25.62
CA VAL A 571 -12.42 -21.89 27.02
C VAL A 571 -12.83 -20.48 27.50
N HIS A 572 -12.34 -19.43 26.87
CA HIS A 572 -12.58 -18.04 27.26
C HIS A 572 -13.61 -17.31 26.40
N GLY A 573 -14.04 -17.89 25.27
CA GLY A 573 -14.92 -17.24 24.28
C GLY A 573 -16.42 -17.43 24.53
N GLY A 574 -16.86 -18.23 25.48
CA GLY A 574 -18.29 -18.41 25.79
C GLY A 574 -19.12 -18.98 24.61
N PHE A 575 -18.55 -19.84 23.76
CA PHE A 575 -19.23 -20.56 22.66
C PHE A 575 -19.88 -21.85 23.13
#